data_b7c7f17f09c92e7061716da0b5cbd19a
#
_entry.id   b7c7f17f09c92e7061716da0b5cbd19a
#
_cell.length_a   1.000
_cell.length_b   1.000
_cell.length_c   1.000
_cell.angle_alpha   90.00
_cell.angle_beta   90.00
_cell.angle_gamma   90.00
#
_symmetry.space_group_name_H-M   'P 1'
#
loop_
_entity.id
_entity.type
_entity.pdbx_description
1 polymer ?
#
loop_
_entity_poly.entity_id
_entity_poly.type
_entity_poly.pdbx_seq_one_letter_code
_entity_poly.pdbx_strand_id
1 'polypeptide(L)'
;MASFRKRLLLVHLAVILAIVACTALAGYWGLSRAVHGQLDAALLALAETEMAMLPAAPRQPVQVHEVAPGLAPPSLTRLDRLVQIIDGEGRVLARSRNLEAAQLPAPPALLARLAAGETIFETLPKFGEEPLRMVSIPLPSSGARLAVQVAGSLDDTNHVLAAATVLFGAMALALLAAVGLAGEMLTRRVLGAIDDVVDQAHSIGEASLHQRLPHPGTQDEIGRLVDTLNAMLDRLEHGYDAQRRFTADASHELRSPLSRLRTEIEITLRRSRESPEYVDALASCLDEVQRLTTLVEELLMLTRLDVGQERNAVETIELNPLVRAAAQRLEKAAAQRGIRIVFDASADVQARVAAGPVDLVLANLLDNAVKFSPPDSVISVHVARDGAHAIVGVADAGPGIGVEDLPHLFERFYRGAQARAGEAPGFGLGLALSQAIVHAYGGSIEAQNRPQGGALFLMRLPASS
;
A
#
# COMPACT_ATOMS: atom_id res chain seq x y z
N MET A 1 -17.20 5.87 -18.55
CA MET A 1 -16.31 4.71 -18.25
C MET A 1 -16.88 4.00 -17.02
N ALA A 2 -17.00 2.65 -17.03
CA ALA A 2 -17.46 1.92 -15.84
C ALA A 2 -16.42 2.11 -14.74
N SER A 3 -16.84 2.53 -13.52
CA SER A 3 -15.93 2.72 -12.40
C SER A 3 -15.21 1.39 -12.10
N PHE A 4 -13.99 1.44 -11.61
CA PHE A 4 -13.20 0.28 -11.19
C PHE A 4 -14.03 -0.71 -10.36
N ARG A 5 -14.88 -0.17 -9.49
CA ARG A 5 -15.87 -0.88 -8.68
C ARG A 5 -16.79 -1.81 -9.50
N LYS A 6 -17.38 -1.30 -10.60
CA LYS A 6 -18.26 -2.10 -11.46
C LYS A 6 -17.51 -3.21 -12.21
N ARG A 7 -16.27 -2.94 -12.63
CA ARG A 7 -15.43 -3.95 -13.31
C ARG A 7 -15.04 -5.08 -12.36
N LEU A 8 -14.62 -4.76 -11.15
CA LEU A 8 -14.24 -5.74 -10.14
C LEU A 8 -15.43 -6.66 -9.81
N LEU A 9 -16.60 -6.07 -9.58
CA LEU A 9 -17.83 -6.80 -9.26
C LEU A 9 -18.27 -7.71 -10.41
N LEU A 10 -18.20 -7.25 -11.66
CA LEU A 10 -18.52 -8.04 -12.84
C LEU A 10 -17.58 -9.23 -13.04
N VAL A 11 -16.28 -9.04 -12.83
CA VAL A 11 -15.30 -10.12 -12.95
C VAL A 11 -15.55 -11.21 -11.89
N HIS A 12 -15.74 -10.81 -10.62
CA HIS A 12 -16.05 -11.75 -9.55
C HIS A 12 -17.36 -12.51 -9.83
N LEU A 13 -18.41 -11.80 -10.24
CA LEU A 13 -19.70 -12.42 -10.57
C LEU A 13 -19.57 -13.41 -11.73
N ALA A 14 -18.81 -13.08 -12.78
CA ALA A 14 -18.58 -13.96 -13.92
C ALA A 14 -17.81 -15.24 -13.52
N VAL A 15 -16.79 -15.12 -12.69
CA VAL A 15 -16.02 -16.29 -12.19
C VAL A 15 -16.90 -17.20 -11.34
N ILE A 16 -17.68 -16.62 -10.43
CA ILE A 16 -18.58 -17.38 -9.56
C ILE A 16 -19.68 -18.06 -10.39
N LEU A 17 -20.25 -17.34 -11.36
CA LEU A 17 -21.24 -17.92 -12.29
C LEU A 17 -20.66 -19.13 -13.03
N ALA A 18 -19.45 -19.04 -13.53
CA ALA A 18 -18.78 -20.14 -14.20
C ALA A 18 -18.58 -21.36 -13.28
N ILE A 19 -18.12 -21.13 -12.04
CA ILE A 19 -17.92 -22.20 -11.05
C ILE A 19 -19.25 -22.86 -10.69
N VAL A 20 -20.29 -22.06 -10.40
CA VAL A 20 -21.63 -22.58 -10.05
C VAL A 20 -22.23 -23.36 -11.21
N ALA A 21 -22.13 -22.87 -12.45
CA ALA A 21 -22.60 -23.56 -13.62
C ALA A 21 -21.87 -24.90 -13.85
N CYS A 22 -20.55 -24.92 -13.75
CA CYS A 22 -19.76 -26.15 -13.84
C CYS A 22 -20.11 -27.17 -12.75
N THR A 23 -20.30 -26.72 -11.53
CA THR A 23 -20.66 -27.60 -10.41
C THR A 23 -22.07 -28.18 -10.57
N ALA A 24 -23.03 -27.37 -10.98
CA ALA A 24 -24.41 -27.80 -11.24
C ALA A 24 -24.47 -28.82 -12.40
N LEU A 25 -23.75 -28.54 -13.50
CA LEU A 25 -23.67 -29.47 -14.64
C LEU A 25 -23.02 -30.80 -14.26
N ALA A 26 -21.91 -30.76 -13.50
CA ALA A 26 -21.24 -31.97 -13.04
C ALA A 26 -22.13 -32.78 -12.09
N GLY A 27 -22.80 -32.11 -11.16
CA GLY A 27 -23.75 -32.72 -10.23
C GLY A 27 -24.94 -33.39 -10.98
N TYR A 28 -25.53 -32.66 -11.93
CA TYR A 28 -26.60 -33.22 -12.74
C TYR A 28 -26.14 -34.42 -13.59
N TRP A 29 -24.98 -34.33 -14.24
CA TRP A 29 -24.41 -35.42 -15.03
C TRP A 29 -24.10 -36.66 -14.17
N GLY A 30 -23.51 -36.43 -12.98
CA GLY A 30 -23.24 -37.49 -12.02
C GLY A 30 -24.52 -38.19 -11.54
N LEU A 31 -25.54 -37.41 -11.16
CA LEU A 31 -26.83 -37.94 -10.72
C LEU A 31 -27.52 -38.70 -11.85
N SER A 32 -27.59 -38.12 -13.05
CA SER A 32 -28.17 -38.75 -14.22
C SER A 32 -27.52 -40.11 -14.51
N ARG A 33 -26.18 -40.15 -14.50
CA ARG A 33 -25.43 -41.40 -14.71
C ARG A 33 -25.71 -42.45 -13.60
N ALA A 34 -25.79 -42.01 -12.34
CA ALA A 34 -26.06 -42.91 -11.22
C ALA A 34 -27.45 -43.52 -11.30
N VAL A 35 -28.49 -42.70 -11.55
CA VAL A 35 -29.88 -43.16 -11.61
C VAL A 35 -30.11 -44.09 -12.80
N HIS A 36 -29.60 -43.75 -13.99
CA HIS A 36 -29.69 -44.66 -15.15
C HIS A 36 -28.92 -45.95 -14.93
N GLY A 37 -27.71 -45.88 -14.33
CA GLY A 37 -26.94 -47.09 -14.03
C GLY A 37 -27.61 -47.99 -12.99
N GLN A 38 -28.31 -47.40 -12.03
CA GLN A 38 -29.08 -48.15 -11.03
C GLN A 38 -30.32 -48.85 -11.68
N LEU A 39 -30.99 -48.17 -12.58
CA LEU A 39 -32.09 -48.76 -13.36
C LEU A 39 -31.60 -49.91 -14.26
N ASP A 40 -30.51 -49.68 -15.01
CA ASP A 40 -29.92 -50.73 -15.87
C ASP A 40 -29.51 -51.96 -15.05
N ALA A 41 -28.91 -51.78 -13.87
CA ALA A 41 -28.54 -52.90 -12.98
C ALA A 41 -29.77 -53.64 -12.43
N ALA A 42 -30.85 -52.91 -12.10
CA ALA A 42 -32.09 -53.51 -11.64
C ALA A 42 -32.80 -54.32 -12.73
N LEU A 43 -32.85 -53.79 -13.93
CA LEU A 43 -33.44 -54.49 -15.09
C LEU A 43 -32.62 -55.74 -15.44
N LEU A 44 -31.29 -55.67 -15.38
CA LEU A 44 -30.43 -56.84 -15.64
C LEU A 44 -30.63 -57.91 -14.61
N ALA A 45 -30.64 -57.57 -13.32
CA ALA A 45 -30.88 -58.56 -12.24
C ALA A 45 -32.26 -59.27 -12.36
N LEU A 46 -33.27 -58.51 -12.79
CA LEU A 46 -34.58 -59.08 -13.09
C LEU A 46 -34.53 -60.04 -14.27
N ALA A 47 -33.88 -59.65 -15.36
CA ALA A 47 -33.76 -60.48 -16.55
C ALA A 47 -32.97 -61.78 -16.28
N GLU A 48 -31.90 -61.68 -15.49
CA GLU A 48 -31.13 -62.87 -15.02
C GLU A 48 -31.96 -63.77 -14.10
N THR A 49 -32.80 -63.19 -13.25
CA THR A 49 -33.71 -63.98 -12.40
C THR A 49 -34.74 -64.74 -13.23
N GLU A 50 -35.38 -64.09 -14.18
CA GLU A 50 -36.31 -64.71 -15.08
C GLU A 50 -35.62 -65.82 -15.93
N MET A 51 -34.42 -65.55 -16.39
CA MET A 51 -33.61 -66.50 -17.12
C MET A 51 -33.30 -67.75 -16.31
N ALA A 52 -32.96 -67.59 -15.04
CA ALA A 52 -32.64 -68.73 -14.13
C ALA A 52 -33.86 -69.61 -13.79
N MET A 53 -35.06 -69.04 -13.92
CA MET A 53 -36.31 -69.76 -13.67
C MET A 53 -36.83 -70.50 -14.89
N LEU A 54 -36.27 -70.33 -16.07
CA LEU A 54 -36.69 -71.04 -17.30
C LEU A 54 -36.20 -72.51 -17.28
N PRO A 55 -37.08 -73.50 -17.57
CA PRO A 55 -36.70 -74.87 -17.54
C PRO A 55 -35.70 -75.25 -18.63
N ALA A 56 -34.65 -76.01 -18.25
CA ALA A 56 -33.55 -76.40 -19.13
C ALA A 56 -33.97 -77.35 -20.27
N ALA A 57 -35.22 -77.83 -20.33
CA ALA A 57 -35.74 -78.70 -21.37
C ALA A 57 -37.15 -78.23 -21.91
N PRO A 58 -37.39 -78.23 -23.23
CA PRO A 58 -38.57 -77.62 -23.85
C PRO A 58 -39.86 -78.46 -23.79
N ARG A 59 -40.09 -79.19 -22.68
CA ARG A 59 -41.30 -80.01 -22.51
C ARG A 59 -42.47 -79.34 -21.78
N GLN A 60 -42.25 -78.09 -21.24
CA GLN A 60 -43.33 -77.30 -20.66
C GLN A 60 -43.48 -76.00 -21.40
N PRO A 61 -44.70 -75.41 -21.44
CA PRO A 61 -44.88 -74.11 -22.08
C PRO A 61 -44.07 -73.04 -21.29
N VAL A 62 -43.29 -72.24 -22.01
CA VAL A 62 -42.54 -71.16 -21.46
C VAL A 62 -43.52 -70.16 -20.82
N GLN A 63 -43.36 -69.89 -19.54
CA GLN A 63 -44.20 -68.96 -18.77
C GLN A 63 -43.33 -67.95 -18.07
N VAL A 64 -43.76 -66.70 -17.98
CA VAL A 64 -43.14 -65.61 -17.16
C VAL A 64 -43.60 -65.82 -15.75
N HIS A 65 -42.62 -65.76 -14.79
CA HIS A 65 -42.93 -65.90 -13.35
C HIS A 65 -43.50 -64.57 -12.82
N GLU A 66 -44.82 -64.60 -12.54
CA GLU A 66 -45.49 -63.45 -11.91
C GLU A 66 -45.49 -63.66 -10.37
N VAL A 67 -44.98 -62.65 -9.65
CA VAL A 67 -45.09 -62.60 -8.18
C VAL A 67 -46.54 -62.26 -7.85
N ALA A 68 -47.17 -63.06 -6.99
CA ALA A 68 -48.55 -62.87 -6.56
C ALA A 68 -48.75 -61.47 -5.98
N PRO A 69 -49.88 -60.77 -6.31
CA PRO A 69 -50.16 -59.45 -5.75
C PRO A 69 -50.14 -59.48 -4.23
N GLY A 70 -49.31 -58.63 -3.59
CA GLY A 70 -49.22 -58.47 -2.15
C GLY A 70 -47.96 -59.08 -1.46
N LEU A 71 -47.08 -59.82 -2.17
CA LEU A 71 -45.86 -60.43 -1.63
C LEU A 71 -44.56 -59.65 -2.03
N ALA A 72 -44.67 -58.61 -2.83
CA ALA A 72 -43.50 -57.81 -3.18
C ALA A 72 -43.15 -56.86 -2.04
N PRO A 73 -41.87 -56.79 -1.58
CA PRO A 73 -41.44 -55.75 -0.63
C PRO A 73 -41.70 -54.37 -1.24
N PRO A 74 -42.02 -53.34 -0.45
CA PRO A 74 -42.16 -51.98 -0.93
C PRO A 74 -40.78 -51.46 -1.38
N SER A 75 -40.43 -51.77 -2.62
CA SER A 75 -39.29 -51.12 -3.26
C SER A 75 -39.74 -49.75 -3.77
N LEU A 76 -38.91 -48.69 -3.49
CA LEU A 76 -39.14 -47.31 -3.89
C LEU A 76 -39.27 -47.09 -5.40
N THR A 77 -39.06 -48.14 -6.18
CA THR A 77 -39.28 -48.21 -7.65
C THR A 77 -40.37 -49.24 -7.93
N ARG A 78 -41.59 -48.81 -8.21
CA ARG A 78 -42.59 -49.64 -8.93
C ARG A 78 -42.05 -49.86 -10.34
N LEU A 79 -41.21 -50.89 -10.47
CA LEU A 79 -40.94 -51.43 -11.78
C LEU A 79 -42.23 -52.16 -12.21
N ASP A 80 -43.06 -51.51 -13.03
CA ASP A 80 -44.07 -52.24 -13.81
C ASP A 80 -43.27 -53.19 -14.71
N ARG A 81 -43.20 -54.43 -14.26
CA ARG A 81 -42.35 -55.45 -14.88
C ARG A 81 -42.97 -55.84 -16.24
N LEU A 82 -42.42 -55.27 -17.28
CA LEU A 82 -42.74 -55.68 -18.64
C LEU A 82 -41.71 -56.74 -19.05
N VAL A 83 -42.12 -57.99 -18.98
CA VAL A 83 -41.24 -59.10 -19.34
C VAL A 83 -41.75 -59.80 -20.54
N GLN A 84 -40.88 -60.08 -21.53
CA GLN A 84 -41.18 -60.81 -22.74
C GLN A 84 -40.05 -61.79 -23.04
N ILE A 85 -40.46 -63.04 -23.46
CA ILE A 85 -39.51 -64.07 -23.87
C ILE A 85 -39.71 -64.28 -25.34
N ILE A 86 -38.64 -64.16 -26.12
CA ILE A 86 -38.71 -64.33 -27.61
C ILE A 86 -37.83 -65.45 -28.10
N ASP A 87 -38.15 -65.99 -29.25
CA ASP A 87 -37.33 -66.97 -29.97
C ASP A 87 -36.25 -66.23 -30.84
N GLY A 88 -35.42 -67.00 -31.54
CA GLY A 88 -34.37 -66.49 -32.43
C GLY A 88 -34.90 -65.73 -33.67
N GLU A 89 -36.17 -65.86 -33.95
CA GLU A 89 -36.86 -65.17 -35.04
C GLU A 89 -37.65 -63.95 -34.59
N GLY A 90 -37.62 -63.69 -33.24
CA GLY A 90 -38.31 -62.54 -32.63
C GLY A 90 -39.80 -62.79 -32.34
N ARG A 91 -40.25 -64.05 -32.37
CA ARG A 91 -41.64 -64.43 -32.05
C ARG A 91 -41.76 -64.50 -30.52
N VAL A 92 -42.83 -63.94 -29.96
CA VAL A 92 -43.13 -63.93 -28.54
C VAL A 92 -43.62 -65.29 -28.13
N LEU A 93 -42.88 -65.93 -27.21
CA LEU A 93 -43.23 -67.19 -26.61
C LEU A 93 -44.03 -67.03 -25.31
N ALA A 94 -43.65 -66.08 -24.50
CA ALA A 94 -44.34 -65.73 -23.25
C ALA A 94 -44.21 -64.25 -22.99
N ARG A 95 -45.16 -63.66 -22.27
CA ARG A 95 -45.12 -62.25 -21.81
C ARG A 95 -45.84 -62.08 -20.49
N SER A 96 -45.46 -61.03 -19.76
CA SER A 96 -46.13 -60.64 -18.53
C SER A 96 -47.52 -60.07 -18.81
N ARG A 97 -48.41 -60.13 -17.83
CA ARG A 97 -49.79 -59.55 -17.95
C ARG A 97 -49.81 -58.09 -18.18
N ASN A 98 -48.81 -57.38 -17.60
CA ASN A 98 -48.68 -55.89 -17.70
C ASN A 98 -48.40 -55.44 -19.17
N LEU A 99 -47.95 -56.35 -20.04
CA LEU A 99 -47.81 -56.04 -21.49
C LEU A 99 -49.13 -56.08 -22.24
N GLU A 100 -50.19 -56.71 -21.69
CA GLU A 100 -51.52 -56.88 -22.35
C GLU A 100 -51.36 -57.38 -23.76
N ALA A 101 -51.79 -56.59 -24.74
CA ALA A 101 -51.66 -56.88 -26.18
C ALA A 101 -50.38 -56.32 -26.82
N ALA A 102 -49.61 -55.48 -26.09
CA ALA A 102 -48.36 -54.88 -26.56
C ALA A 102 -47.23 -55.91 -26.66
N GLN A 103 -46.28 -55.67 -27.54
CA GLN A 103 -45.03 -56.43 -27.66
C GLN A 103 -43.83 -55.55 -27.68
N LEU A 104 -42.80 -55.92 -26.87
CA LEU A 104 -41.52 -55.24 -26.90
C LEU A 104 -40.85 -55.43 -28.26
N PRO A 105 -40.23 -54.43 -28.86
CA PRO A 105 -39.67 -54.52 -30.21
C PRO A 105 -38.47 -55.48 -30.23
N ALA A 106 -38.46 -56.33 -31.29
CA ALA A 106 -37.35 -57.25 -31.54
C ALA A 106 -36.87 -57.09 -33.02
N PRO A 107 -36.28 -55.93 -33.37
CA PRO A 107 -35.80 -55.70 -34.71
C PRO A 107 -34.68 -56.68 -35.10
N PRO A 108 -34.46 -56.94 -36.37
CA PRO A 108 -33.45 -57.92 -36.87
C PRO A 108 -32.03 -57.60 -36.38
N ALA A 109 -31.69 -56.27 -36.16
CA ALA A 109 -30.41 -55.84 -35.65
C ALA A 109 -30.21 -56.28 -34.16
N LEU A 110 -31.26 -56.23 -33.34
CA LEU A 110 -31.25 -56.69 -31.97
C LEU A 110 -31.05 -58.18 -31.90
N LEU A 111 -31.83 -58.96 -32.76
CA LEU A 111 -31.75 -60.41 -32.82
C LEU A 111 -30.35 -60.87 -33.24
N ALA A 112 -29.72 -60.24 -34.21
CA ALA A 112 -28.35 -60.55 -34.62
C ALA A 112 -27.33 -60.39 -33.49
N ARG A 113 -27.41 -59.31 -32.64
CA ARG A 113 -26.57 -59.10 -31.52
C ARG A 113 -26.85 -60.09 -30.37
N LEU A 114 -28.09 -60.39 -30.12
CA LEU A 114 -28.46 -61.41 -29.15
C LEU A 114 -27.93 -62.80 -29.56
N ALA A 115 -27.96 -63.10 -30.88
CA ALA A 115 -27.35 -64.31 -31.39
C ALA A 115 -25.82 -64.36 -31.23
N ALA A 116 -25.17 -63.23 -31.16
CA ALA A 116 -23.72 -63.11 -30.81
C ALA A 116 -23.44 -63.23 -29.35
N GLY A 117 -24.47 -63.35 -28.50
CA GLY A 117 -24.31 -63.48 -27.03
C GLY A 117 -24.24 -62.13 -26.28
N GLU A 118 -24.59 -61.01 -26.94
CA GLU A 118 -24.51 -59.71 -26.31
C GLU A 118 -25.71 -59.40 -25.38
N THR A 119 -25.47 -58.80 -24.23
CA THR A 119 -26.50 -58.14 -23.41
C THR A 119 -26.70 -56.71 -23.90
N ILE A 120 -27.92 -56.34 -24.23
CA ILE A 120 -28.22 -55.09 -24.92
C ILE A 120 -29.19 -54.26 -24.08
N PHE A 121 -28.83 -53.00 -23.86
CA PHE A 121 -29.70 -52.02 -23.24
C PHE A 121 -30.17 -51.02 -24.29
N GLU A 122 -31.50 -50.86 -24.41
CA GLU A 122 -32.11 -49.92 -25.37
C GLU A 122 -33.14 -49.04 -24.66
N THR A 123 -33.23 -47.78 -25.10
CA THR A 123 -34.30 -46.88 -24.65
C THR A 123 -35.36 -46.80 -25.73
N LEU A 124 -36.58 -47.10 -25.36
CA LEU A 124 -37.76 -47.01 -26.23
C LEU A 124 -38.47 -45.67 -25.92
N PRO A 125 -38.25 -44.62 -26.72
CA PRO A 125 -38.77 -43.30 -26.41
C PRO A 125 -40.28 -43.15 -26.56
N LYS A 126 -40.93 -44.07 -27.26
CA LYS A 126 -42.36 -44.09 -27.52
C LYS A 126 -42.87 -45.52 -27.43
N PHE A 127 -43.19 -45.97 -26.25
CA PHE A 127 -43.84 -47.24 -26.04
C PHE A 127 -45.05 -47.01 -25.11
N GLY A 128 -46.25 -46.94 -25.67
CA GLY A 128 -47.44 -46.48 -24.94
C GLY A 128 -47.35 -45.00 -24.58
N GLU A 129 -47.67 -44.68 -23.34
CA GLU A 129 -47.68 -43.31 -22.81
C GLU A 129 -46.31 -42.87 -22.25
N GLU A 130 -45.40 -43.80 -21.92
CA GLU A 130 -44.18 -43.55 -21.22
C GLU A 130 -42.94 -44.06 -21.97
N PRO A 131 -41.79 -43.40 -21.86
CA PRO A 131 -40.54 -43.92 -22.36
C PRO A 131 -40.06 -45.11 -21.49
N LEU A 132 -39.61 -46.18 -22.11
CA LEU A 132 -39.13 -47.37 -21.44
C LEU A 132 -37.62 -47.56 -21.60
N ARG A 133 -36.96 -48.12 -20.61
CA ARG A 133 -35.62 -48.67 -20.66
C ARG A 133 -35.75 -50.20 -20.72
N MET A 134 -35.14 -50.84 -21.71
CA MET A 134 -35.22 -52.27 -21.94
C MET A 134 -33.85 -52.91 -21.92
N VAL A 135 -33.71 -54.03 -21.25
CA VAL A 135 -32.59 -54.94 -21.39
C VAL A 135 -33.00 -56.23 -22.08
N SER A 136 -32.20 -56.68 -23.03
CA SER A 136 -32.38 -57.97 -23.69
C SER A 136 -31.15 -58.84 -23.49
N ILE A 137 -31.35 -60.06 -22.93
CA ILE A 137 -30.28 -61.04 -22.68
C ILE A 137 -30.55 -62.33 -23.40
N PRO A 138 -29.55 -62.96 -24.06
CA PRO A 138 -29.69 -64.22 -24.68
C PRO A 138 -29.61 -65.38 -23.66
N LEU A 139 -30.41 -66.49 -23.90
CA LEU A 139 -30.26 -67.70 -23.14
C LEU A 139 -29.17 -68.60 -23.75
N PRO A 140 -28.11 -68.93 -22.99
CA PRO A 140 -26.97 -69.71 -23.54
C PRO A 140 -27.18 -71.20 -23.73
N SER A 141 -28.30 -71.78 -23.28
CA SER A 141 -28.35 -73.25 -22.98
C SER A 141 -29.44 -74.09 -23.59
N SER A 142 -30.10 -73.74 -24.70
CA SER A 142 -30.99 -74.69 -25.36
C SER A 142 -30.89 -74.59 -26.89
N GLY A 143 -30.99 -75.68 -27.60
CA GLY A 143 -30.92 -75.68 -29.05
C GLY A 143 -31.95 -74.79 -29.79
N ALA A 144 -32.79 -74.09 -29.04
CA ALA A 144 -33.58 -72.92 -29.43
C ALA A 144 -32.92 -71.65 -28.94
N ARG A 145 -32.57 -70.70 -29.85
CA ARG A 145 -32.04 -69.37 -29.48
C ARG A 145 -33.19 -68.58 -28.85
N LEU A 146 -33.20 -68.53 -27.49
CA LEU A 146 -34.16 -67.74 -26.72
C LEU A 146 -33.53 -66.48 -26.19
N ALA A 147 -34.32 -65.44 -25.98
CA ALA A 147 -33.89 -64.24 -25.30
C ALA A 147 -34.97 -63.71 -24.34
N VAL A 148 -34.55 -63.21 -23.23
CA VAL A 148 -35.43 -62.55 -22.26
C VAL A 148 -35.26 -61.05 -22.39
N GLN A 149 -36.37 -60.36 -22.58
CA GLN A 149 -36.46 -58.90 -22.60
C GLN A 149 -37.20 -58.43 -21.35
N VAL A 150 -36.60 -57.46 -20.65
CA VAL A 150 -37.21 -56.82 -19.48
C VAL A 150 -37.18 -55.34 -19.69
N ALA A 151 -38.31 -54.71 -19.52
CA ALA A 151 -38.41 -53.23 -19.63
C ALA A 151 -39.06 -52.62 -18.41
N GLY A 152 -38.66 -51.41 -18.10
CA GLY A 152 -39.20 -50.59 -17.01
C GLY A 152 -39.39 -49.13 -17.45
N SER A 153 -40.34 -48.46 -16.83
CA SER A 153 -40.60 -47.04 -17.09
C SER A 153 -39.43 -46.15 -16.72
N LEU A 154 -39.14 -45.15 -17.53
CA LEU A 154 -38.20 -44.07 -17.27
C LEU A 154 -38.88 -42.87 -16.58
N ASP A 155 -40.19 -42.89 -16.36
CA ASP A 155 -40.95 -41.75 -15.87
C ASP A 155 -40.50 -41.33 -14.48
N ASP A 156 -40.37 -42.28 -13.54
CA ASP A 156 -39.85 -42.01 -12.19
C ASP A 156 -38.42 -41.44 -12.24
N THR A 157 -37.57 -41.96 -13.14
CA THR A 157 -36.22 -41.49 -13.36
C THR A 157 -36.21 -40.03 -13.87
N ASN A 158 -37.07 -39.72 -14.83
CA ASN A 158 -37.21 -38.38 -15.38
C ASN A 158 -37.78 -37.40 -14.35
N HIS A 159 -38.74 -37.80 -13.53
CA HIS A 159 -39.27 -37.00 -12.44
C HIS A 159 -38.17 -36.66 -11.40
N VAL A 160 -37.34 -37.61 -11.01
CA VAL A 160 -36.21 -37.37 -10.11
C VAL A 160 -35.21 -36.39 -10.72
N LEU A 161 -34.86 -36.57 -11.99
CA LEU A 161 -33.96 -35.68 -12.71
C LEU A 161 -34.52 -34.28 -12.89
N ALA A 162 -35.85 -34.17 -13.19
CA ALA A 162 -36.51 -32.87 -13.27
C ALA A 162 -36.52 -32.13 -11.92
N ALA A 163 -36.86 -32.85 -10.84
CA ALA A 163 -36.80 -32.28 -9.50
C ALA A 163 -35.37 -31.82 -9.11
N ALA A 164 -34.37 -32.64 -9.46
CA ALA A 164 -32.97 -32.27 -9.25
C ALA A 164 -32.56 -31.03 -10.05
N THR A 165 -33.03 -30.91 -11.30
CA THR A 165 -32.74 -29.72 -12.13
C THR A 165 -33.31 -28.45 -11.52
N VAL A 166 -34.54 -28.50 -11.02
CA VAL A 166 -35.17 -27.35 -10.33
C VAL A 166 -34.41 -27.01 -9.03
N LEU A 167 -34.03 -28.03 -8.26
CA LEU A 167 -33.30 -27.81 -7.02
C LEU A 167 -31.92 -27.21 -7.26
N PHE A 168 -31.12 -27.75 -8.19
CA PHE A 168 -29.79 -27.21 -8.55
C PHE A 168 -29.93 -25.79 -9.12
N GLY A 169 -30.93 -25.52 -9.94
CA GLY A 169 -31.21 -24.18 -10.46
C GLY A 169 -31.55 -23.18 -9.37
N ALA A 170 -32.42 -23.55 -8.41
CA ALA A 170 -32.77 -22.72 -7.29
C ALA A 170 -31.58 -22.44 -6.35
N MET A 171 -30.79 -23.48 -6.05
CA MET A 171 -29.55 -23.32 -5.26
C MET A 171 -28.53 -22.42 -5.95
N ALA A 172 -28.34 -22.58 -7.27
CA ALA A 172 -27.43 -21.74 -8.04
C ALA A 172 -27.86 -20.27 -8.00
N LEU A 173 -29.14 -20.01 -8.18
CA LEU A 173 -29.70 -18.65 -8.12
C LEU A 173 -29.55 -18.02 -6.72
N ALA A 174 -29.87 -18.78 -5.66
CA ALA A 174 -29.70 -18.32 -4.29
C ALA A 174 -28.25 -18.02 -3.95
N LEU A 175 -27.31 -18.86 -4.38
CA LEU A 175 -25.87 -18.64 -4.16
C LEU A 175 -25.37 -17.40 -4.89
N LEU A 176 -25.78 -17.21 -6.16
CA LEU A 176 -25.42 -16.01 -6.94
C LEU A 176 -25.97 -14.74 -6.31
N ALA A 177 -27.21 -14.76 -5.81
CA ALA A 177 -27.80 -13.63 -5.09
C ALA A 177 -27.05 -13.32 -3.79
N ALA A 178 -26.73 -14.35 -2.99
CA ALA A 178 -26.01 -14.19 -1.73
C ALA A 178 -24.59 -13.62 -1.95
N VAL A 179 -23.87 -14.15 -2.93
CA VAL A 179 -22.52 -13.66 -3.28
C VAL A 179 -22.55 -12.25 -3.86
N GLY A 180 -23.56 -11.95 -4.70
CA GLY A 180 -23.75 -10.60 -5.24
C GLY A 180 -23.99 -9.57 -4.14
N LEU A 181 -24.87 -9.87 -3.19
CA LEU A 181 -25.16 -9.00 -2.03
C LEU A 181 -23.95 -8.84 -1.12
N ALA A 182 -23.27 -9.95 -0.78
CA ALA A 182 -22.05 -9.90 0.04
C ALA A 182 -20.92 -9.11 -0.63
N GLY A 183 -20.71 -9.31 -1.93
CA GLY A 183 -19.73 -8.58 -2.73
C GLY A 183 -20.03 -7.08 -2.78
N GLU A 184 -21.29 -6.70 -2.97
CA GLU A 184 -21.69 -5.29 -2.95
C GLU A 184 -21.49 -4.65 -1.57
N MET A 185 -21.89 -5.35 -0.49
CA MET A 185 -21.72 -4.86 0.87
C MET A 185 -20.24 -4.68 1.23
N LEU A 186 -19.39 -5.65 0.91
CA LEU A 186 -17.95 -5.58 1.15
C LEU A 186 -17.31 -4.44 0.36
N THR A 187 -17.66 -4.34 -0.92
CA THR A 187 -17.14 -3.30 -1.82
C THR A 187 -17.54 -1.91 -1.34
N ARG A 188 -18.78 -1.71 -0.91
CA ARG A 188 -19.23 -0.42 -0.33
C ARG A 188 -18.46 -0.07 0.94
N ARG A 189 -18.21 -1.05 1.80
CA ARG A 189 -17.51 -0.82 3.07
C ARG A 189 -16.04 -0.44 2.86
N VAL A 190 -15.33 -1.18 2.01
CA VAL A 190 -13.88 -0.96 1.76
C VAL A 190 -13.65 0.31 0.94
N LEU A 191 -14.39 0.48 -0.17
CA LEU A 191 -14.20 1.67 -1.02
C LEU A 191 -14.78 2.93 -0.40
N GLY A 192 -15.80 2.83 0.45
CA GLY A 192 -16.32 3.97 1.21
C GLY A 192 -15.26 4.57 2.13
N ALA A 193 -14.50 3.73 2.83
CA ALA A 193 -13.40 4.20 3.67
C ALA A 193 -12.30 4.94 2.88
N ILE A 194 -12.03 4.51 1.64
CA ILE A 194 -11.07 5.19 0.76
C ILE A 194 -11.63 6.52 0.26
N ASP A 195 -12.91 6.55 -0.16
CA ASP A 195 -13.57 7.77 -0.62
C ASP A 195 -13.58 8.83 0.50
N ASP A 196 -13.87 8.44 1.75
CA ASP A 196 -13.84 9.33 2.92
C ASP A 196 -12.43 9.92 3.15
N VAL A 197 -11.37 9.10 3.04
CA VAL A 197 -9.97 9.56 3.16
C VAL A 197 -9.62 10.54 2.05
N VAL A 198 -10.03 10.26 0.81
CA VAL A 198 -9.78 11.13 -0.36
C VAL A 198 -10.50 12.47 -0.21
N ASP A 199 -11.77 12.46 0.17
CA ASP A 199 -12.58 13.68 0.33
C ASP A 199 -12.02 14.57 1.46
N GLN A 200 -11.60 13.95 2.58
CA GLN A 200 -10.97 14.67 3.67
C GLN A 200 -9.59 15.21 3.29
N ALA A 201 -8.75 14.40 2.60
CA ALA A 201 -7.47 14.88 2.11
C ALA A 201 -7.62 16.07 1.15
N HIS A 202 -8.65 16.07 0.30
CA HIS A 202 -8.97 17.21 -0.56
C HIS A 202 -9.44 18.47 0.21
N SER A 203 -10.02 18.30 1.38
CA SER A 203 -10.46 19.42 2.23
C SER A 203 -9.32 20.09 2.99
N ILE A 204 -8.17 19.40 3.13
CA ILE A 204 -6.99 19.91 3.81
C ILE A 204 -6.22 20.83 2.86
N GLY A 205 -6.22 22.12 3.16
CA GLY A 205 -5.48 23.16 2.47
C GLY A 205 -4.53 23.90 3.40
N GLU A 206 -3.84 24.93 2.90
CA GLU A 206 -2.87 25.71 3.66
C GLU A 206 -3.41 26.24 5.01
N ALA A 207 -4.68 26.65 5.06
CA ALA A 207 -5.32 27.18 6.25
C ALA A 207 -5.73 26.08 7.26
N SER A 208 -5.70 24.81 6.87
CA SER A 208 -6.20 23.68 7.64
C SER A 208 -5.19 22.53 7.78
N LEU A 209 -3.90 22.79 7.58
CA LEU A 209 -2.82 21.79 7.69
C LEU A 209 -2.73 21.12 9.07
N HIS A 210 -3.30 21.75 10.12
CA HIS A 210 -3.40 21.17 11.46
C HIS A 210 -4.41 20.04 11.57
N GLN A 211 -5.28 19.87 10.58
CA GLN A 211 -6.24 18.77 10.56
C GLN A 211 -5.53 17.46 10.21
N ARG A 212 -6.06 16.37 10.76
CA ARG A 212 -5.56 15.01 10.49
C ARG A 212 -6.67 14.15 9.95
N LEU A 213 -6.29 13.22 9.09
CA LEU A 213 -7.21 12.20 8.59
C LEU A 213 -7.57 11.27 9.75
N PRO A 214 -8.88 10.99 9.99
CA PRO A 214 -9.29 10.09 11.05
C PRO A 214 -8.82 8.67 10.73
N HIS A 215 -8.21 8.05 11.74
CA HIS A 215 -7.77 6.67 11.61
C HIS A 215 -8.98 5.73 11.65
N PRO A 216 -9.12 4.79 10.68
CA PRO A 216 -10.27 3.90 10.58
C PRO A 216 -10.36 2.86 11.71
N GLY A 217 -9.39 2.84 12.62
CA GLY A 217 -9.33 1.89 13.74
C GLY A 217 -8.87 0.48 13.37
N THR A 218 -8.53 0.25 12.10
CA THR A 218 -8.05 -1.05 11.58
C THR A 218 -6.53 -1.02 11.38
N GLN A 219 -5.85 -2.12 11.68
CA GLN A 219 -4.40 -2.28 11.43
C GLN A 219 -4.11 -2.92 10.05
N ASP A 220 -4.95 -2.59 9.05
CA ASP A 220 -4.82 -3.06 7.68
C ASP A 220 -4.06 -2.06 6.79
N GLU A 221 -4.08 -2.28 5.48
CA GLU A 221 -3.44 -1.42 4.48
C GLU A 221 -4.00 0.01 4.50
N ILE A 222 -5.29 0.18 4.83
CA ILE A 222 -5.93 1.50 4.90
C ILE A 222 -5.46 2.26 6.15
N GLY A 223 -5.36 1.59 7.30
CA GLY A 223 -4.79 2.19 8.51
C GLY A 223 -3.37 2.69 8.28
N ARG A 224 -2.49 1.85 7.68
CA ARG A 224 -1.11 2.26 7.34
C ARG A 224 -1.04 3.41 6.34
N LEU A 225 -1.96 3.46 5.37
CA LEU A 225 -2.06 4.59 4.44
C LEU A 225 -2.38 5.88 5.18
N VAL A 226 -3.37 5.88 6.08
CA VAL A 226 -3.76 7.05 6.88
C VAL A 226 -2.60 7.51 7.77
N ASP A 227 -1.88 6.59 8.42
CA ASP A 227 -0.71 6.92 9.23
C ASP A 227 0.39 7.59 8.39
N THR A 228 0.67 7.05 7.22
CA THR A 228 1.67 7.62 6.30
C THR A 228 1.27 9.01 5.83
N LEU A 229 0.00 9.23 5.48
CA LEU A 229 -0.53 10.53 5.08
C LEU A 229 -0.48 11.52 6.24
N ASN A 230 -0.86 11.12 7.45
CA ASN A 230 -0.77 11.97 8.64
C ASN A 230 0.68 12.37 8.96
N ALA A 231 1.64 11.43 8.87
CA ALA A 231 3.06 11.74 9.02
C ALA A 231 3.60 12.69 7.92
N MET A 232 3.03 12.63 6.72
CA MET A 232 3.34 13.60 5.65
C MET A 232 2.74 14.98 5.98
N LEU A 233 1.50 15.02 6.45
CA LEU A 233 0.84 16.26 6.88
C LEU A 233 1.60 16.93 8.04
N ASP A 234 2.09 16.16 9.03
CA ASP A 234 2.94 16.67 10.10
C ASP A 234 4.18 17.38 9.56
N ARG A 235 4.87 16.76 8.61
CA ARG A 235 6.06 17.37 7.98
C ARG A 235 5.73 18.62 7.20
N LEU A 236 4.60 18.63 6.48
CA LEU A 236 4.13 19.80 5.72
C LEU A 236 3.76 20.94 6.67
N GLU A 237 3.03 20.68 7.76
CA GLU A 237 2.66 21.68 8.77
C GLU A 237 3.89 22.32 9.39
N HIS A 238 4.85 21.51 9.88
CA HIS A 238 6.10 22.01 10.44
C HIS A 238 6.91 22.85 9.45
N GLY A 239 6.98 22.40 8.19
CA GLY A 239 7.65 23.15 7.13
C GLY A 239 6.96 24.48 6.83
N TYR A 240 5.64 24.48 6.73
CA TYR A 240 4.84 25.69 6.47
C TYR A 240 4.93 26.70 7.63
N ASP A 241 4.86 26.23 8.88
CA ASP A 241 5.00 27.08 10.06
C ASP A 241 6.41 27.68 10.18
N ALA A 242 7.43 26.91 9.83
CA ALA A 242 8.81 27.42 9.75
C ALA A 242 8.95 28.50 8.67
N GLN A 243 8.38 28.28 7.49
CA GLN A 243 8.36 29.24 6.39
C GLN A 243 7.61 30.54 6.77
N ARG A 244 6.45 30.40 7.42
CA ARG A 244 5.63 31.54 7.84
C ARG A 244 6.36 32.39 8.89
N ARG A 245 6.97 31.74 9.91
CA ARG A 245 7.79 32.43 10.92
C ARG A 245 8.95 33.14 10.28
N PHE A 246 9.70 32.47 9.41
CA PHE A 246 10.82 33.06 8.67
C PHE A 246 10.41 34.33 7.90
N THR A 247 9.28 34.29 7.18
CA THR A 247 8.80 35.44 6.42
C THR A 247 8.37 36.60 7.31
N ALA A 248 7.73 36.30 8.45
CA ALA A 248 7.32 37.31 9.41
C ALA A 248 8.54 37.99 10.06
N ASP A 249 9.50 37.16 10.54
CA ASP A 249 10.72 37.66 11.21
C ASP A 249 11.60 38.44 10.25
N ALA A 250 11.81 37.98 9.02
CA ALA A 250 12.53 38.73 7.99
C ALA A 250 11.87 40.10 7.71
N SER A 251 10.54 40.15 7.65
CA SER A 251 9.80 41.41 7.44
C SER A 251 9.98 42.37 8.62
N HIS A 252 10.02 41.87 9.87
CA HIS A 252 10.25 42.67 11.05
C HIS A 252 11.68 43.20 11.08
N GLU A 253 12.67 42.34 10.82
CA GLU A 253 14.08 42.70 10.85
C GLU A 253 14.50 43.65 9.72
N LEU A 254 13.81 43.63 8.58
CA LEU A 254 13.99 44.62 7.50
C LEU A 254 13.33 45.96 7.80
N ARG A 255 12.16 45.95 8.46
CA ARG A 255 11.40 47.18 8.74
C ARG A 255 12.14 48.14 9.71
N SER A 256 12.78 47.56 10.74
CA SER A 256 13.47 48.34 11.78
C SER A 256 14.61 49.22 11.22
N PRO A 257 15.60 48.67 10.48
CA PRO A 257 16.68 49.47 9.90
C PRO A 257 16.18 50.48 8.86
N LEU A 258 15.19 50.11 8.04
CA LEU A 258 14.57 51.02 7.10
C LEU A 258 13.90 52.21 7.79
N SER A 259 13.25 51.98 8.94
CA SER A 259 12.63 53.05 9.72
C SER A 259 13.70 53.96 10.33
N ARG A 260 14.83 53.39 10.86
CA ARG A 260 15.94 54.21 11.36
C ARG A 260 16.56 55.05 10.28
N LEU A 261 16.88 54.47 9.13
CA LEU A 261 17.44 55.15 7.97
C LEU A 261 16.53 56.30 7.50
N ARG A 262 15.24 56.03 7.40
CA ARG A 262 14.27 57.07 7.06
C ARG A 262 14.23 58.20 8.06
N THR A 263 14.20 57.90 9.34
CA THR A 263 14.19 58.89 10.43
C THR A 263 15.45 59.74 10.42
N GLU A 264 16.62 59.13 10.21
CA GLU A 264 17.91 59.85 10.12
C GLU A 264 17.91 60.83 8.94
N ILE A 265 17.46 60.41 7.80
CA ILE A 265 17.33 61.26 6.62
C ILE A 265 16.30 62.39 6.85
N GLU A 266 15.11 62.10 7.39
CA GLU A 266 14.08 63.07 7.69
C GLU A 266 14.56 64.14 8.71
N ILE A 267 15.27 63.72 9.76
CA ILE A 267 15.85 64.62 10.79
C ILE A 267 16.95 65.48 10.15
N THR A 268 17.80 64.89 9.31
CA THR A 268 18.89 65.61 8.63
C THR A 268 18.37 66.67 7.67
N LEU A 269 17.24 66.44 7.00
CA LEU A 269 16.61 67.34 6.04
C LEU A 269 15.75 68.45 6.69
N ARG A 270 15.36 68.36 7.97
CA ARG A 270 14.46 69.33 8.63
C ARG A 270 15.04 70.70 8.83
N ARG A 271 16.37 70.82 8.91
CA ARG A 271 17.05 72.13 9.06
C ARG A 271 18.36 72.12 8.29
N SER A 272 18.82 73.28 7.90
CA SER A 272 20.15 73.45 7.33
C SER A 272 21.18 73.10 8.42
N ARG A 273 22.21 72.37 8.05
CA ARG A 273 23.29 71.88 8.93
C ARG A 273 24.65 72.29 8.36
N GLU A 274 25.68 72.21 9.17
CA GLU A 274 27.06 72.35 8.69
C GLU A 274 27.50 71.11 7.89
N SER A 275 28.51 71.29 7.01
CA SER A 275 29.01 70.23 6.16
C SER A 275 29.45 68.95 6.91
N PRO A 276 30.14 69.06 8.07
CA PRO A 276 30.50 67.85 8.88
C PRO A 276 29.27 67.05 9.34
N GLU A 277 28.21 67.73 9.82
CA GLU A 277 26.97 67.05 10.28
C GLU A 277 26.26 66.25 9.15
N TYR A 278 26.34 66.74 7.93
CA TYR A 278 25.82 65.99 6.75
C TYR A 278 26.68 64.76 6.44
N VAL A 279 28.01 64.88 6.57
CA VAL A 279 28.93 63.76 6.37
C VAL A 279 28.67 62.64 7.41
N ASP A 280 28.51 63.04 8.68
CA ASP A 280 28.21 62.05 9.75
C ASP A 280 26.88 61.37 9.56
N ALA A 281 25.82 62.11 9.16
CA ALA A 281 24.52 61.51 8.87
C ALA A 281 24.55 60.57 7.65
N LEU A 282 25.29 60.94 6.59
CA LEU A 282 25.49 60.08 5.42
C LEU A 282 26.31 58.84 5.75
N ALA A 283 27.34 58.94 6.62
CA ALA A 283 28.10 57.80 7.11
C ALA A 283 27.21 56.84 7.89
N SER A 284 26.38 57.36 8.81
CA SER A 284 25.39 56.57 9.55
C SER A 284 24.39 55.86 8.62
N CYS A 285 23.90 56.58 7.60
CA CYS A 285 23.01 55.99 6.58
C CYS A 285 23.72 54.89 5.80
N LEU A 286 24.98 55.07 5.43
CA LEU A 286 25.76 54.07 4.67
C LEU A 286 25.98 52.81 5.52
N ASP A 287 26.30 52.94 6.81
CA ASP A 287 26.45 51.83 7.73
C ASP A 287 25.14 51.00 7.83
N GLU A 288 23.99 51.68 7.90
CA GLU A 288 22.68 51.00 7.94
C GLU A 288 22.34 50.30 6.61
N VAL A 289 22.72 50.87 5.47
CA VAL A 289 22.59 50.20 4.16
C VAL A 289 23.48 48.94 4.08
N GLN A 290 24.72 49.04 4.59
CA GLN A 290 25.60 47.88 4.60
C GLN A 290 25.06 46.77 5.50
N ARG A 291 24.49 47.08 6.66
CA ARG A 291 23.79 46.10 7.51
C ARG A 291 22.62 45.42 6.80
N LEU A 292 21.78 46.20 6.11
CA LEU A 292 20.68 45.67 5.30
C LEU A 292 21.16 44.75 4.19
N THR A 293 22.25 45.13 3.50
CA THR A 293 22.85 44.29 2.45
C THR A 293 23.30 42.94 3.02
N THR A 294 24.02 42.94 4.16
CA THR A 294 24.41 41.69 4.83
C THR A 294 23.19 40.84 5.19
N LEU A 295 22.15 41.44 5.76
CA LEU A 295 20.92 40.70 6.10
C LEU A 295 20.31 40.02 4.89
N VAL A 296 20.20 40.73 3.76
CA VAL A 296 19.63 40.18 2.51
C VAL A 296 20.51 39.04 1.98
N GLU A 297 21.83 39.20 1.99
CA GLU A 297 22.75 38.13 1.57
C GLU A 297 22.65 36.87 2.45
N GLU A 298 22.56 37.03 3.78
CA GLU A 298 22.35 35.93 4.71
C GLU A 298 21.01 35.20 4.46
N LEU A 299 19.93 35.95 4.20
CA LEU A 299 18.61 35.40 3.85
C LEU A 299 18.64 34.64 2.53
N LEU A 300 19.28 35.18 1.50
CA LEU A 300 19.44 34.52 0.21
C LEU A 300 20.28 33.24 0.33
N MET A 301 21.34 33.26 1.11
CA MET A 301 22.17 32.08 1.36
C MET A 301 21.39 30.98 2.08
N LEU A 302 20.61 31.31 3.11
CA LEU A 302 19.74 30.36 3.80
C LEU A 302 18.74 29.71 2.83
N THR A 303 18.11 30.49 1.97
CA THR A 303 17.16 29.95 0.98
C THR A 303 17.81 29.02 -0.05
N ARG A 304 19.04 29.30 -0.47
CA ARG A 304 19.81 28.42 -1.38
C ARG A 304 20.19 27.09 -0.71
N LEU A 305 20.56 27.14 0.56
CA LEU A 305 20.89 25.94 1.36
C LEU A 305 19.66 25.06 1.60
N ASP A 306 18.50 25.66 1.88
CA ASP A 306 17.23 24.92 2.09
C ASP A 306 16.82 24.13 0.83
N VAL A 307 17.12 24.66 -0.37
CA VAL A 307 16.83 24.01 -1.68
C VAL A 307 17.93 22.99 -2.07
N GLY A 308 19.02 22.90 -1.32
CA GLY A 308 20.12 21.96 -1.57
C GLY A 308 21.00 22.31 -2.79
N GLN A 309 20.96 23.56 -3.26
CA GLN A 309 21.69 24.02 -4.44
C GLN A 309 23.21 24.18 -4.24
N GLU A 310 23.70 24.23 -3.02
CA GLU A 310 25.12 24.49 -2.71
C GLU A 310 26.01 23.24 -2.67
N ARG A 311 25.46 22.05 -2.94
CA ARG A 311 26.24 20.76 -2.87
C ARG A 311 27.27 20.57 -4.01
N ASN A 312 27.30 21.44 -5.00
CA ASN A 312 28.02 21.14 -6.26
C ASN A 312 29.50 21.54 -6.28
N ALA A 313 30.06 22.14 -5.22
CA ALA A 313 31.44 22.60 -5.18
C ALA A 313 32.24 21.99 -4.00
N VAL A 314 32.04 20.71 -3.74
CA VAL A 314 32.80 20.00 -2.68
C VAL A 314 34.19 19.65 -3.20
N GLU A 315 35.21 20.20 -2.56
CA GLU A 315 36.61 19.93 -2.80
C GLU A 315 37.34 19.61 -1.49
N THR A 316 38.51 19.03 -1.59
CA THR A 316 39.35 18.81 -0.41
C THR A 316 40.13 20.07 -0.13
N ILE A 317 39.85 20.71 1.00
CA ILE A 317 40.52 21.94 1.42
C ILE A 317 41.33 21.74 2.72
N GLU A 318 42.42 22.47 2.87
CA GLU A 318 43.15 22.56 4.12
C GLU A 318 42.49 23.59 5.04
N LEU A 319 42.11 23.17 6.25
CA LEU A 319 41.43 24.04 7.21
C LEU A 319 42.33 25.05 7.86
N ASN A 320 43.59 24.70 8.14
CA ASN A 320 44.54 25.58 8.85
C ASN A 320 44.74 26.94 8.14
N PRO A 321 45.03 27.01 6.82
CA PRO A 321 45.15 28.26 6.11
C PRO A 321 43.83 29.07 6.14
N LEU A 322 42.69 28.41 5.97
CA LEU A 322 41.38 29.05 5.95
C LEU A 322 41.04 29.68 7.29
N VAL A 323 41.24 28.97 8.40
CA VAL A 323 41.01 29.47 9.77
C VAL A 323 41.97 30.64 10.09
N ARG A 324 43.24 30.55 9.67
CA ARG A 324 44.21 31.66 9.85
C ARG A 324 43.78 32.90 9.08
N ALA A 325 43.32 32.74 7.83
CA ALA A 325 42.85 33.86 7.00
C ALA A 325 41.60 34.54 7.64
N ALA A 326 40.66 33.73 8.14
CA ALA A 326 39.49 34.24 8.86
C ALA A 326 39.89 35.02 10.14
N ALA A 327 40.82 34.49 10.94
CA ALA A 327 41.32 35.14 12.15
C ALA A 327 42.06 36.47 11.85
N GLN A 328 42.91 36.50 10.80
CA GLN A 328 43.63 37.70 10.37
C GLN A 328 42.69 38.85 9.96
N ARG A 329 41.55 38.54 9.32
CA ARG A 329 40.56 39.59 8.97
C ARG A 329 39.99 40.30 10.19
N LEU A 330 39.90 39.62 11.34
CA LEU A 330 39.35 40.16 12.60
C LEU A 330 40.43 40.67 13.55
N GLU A 331 41.72 40.48 13.24
CA GLU A 331 42.84 40.86 14.10
C GLU A 331 42.82 42.34 14.49
N LYS A 332 42.54 43.23 13.53
CA LYS A 332 42.45 44.68 13.77
C LYS A 332 41.29 45.02 14.73
N ALA A 333 40.12 44.42 14.54
CA ALA A 333 38.97 44.65 15.43
C ALA A 333 39.20 44.06 16.83
N ALA A 334 39.81 42.89 16.93
CA ALA A 334 40.22 42.27 18.18
C ALA A 334 41.26 43.11 18.94
N ALA A 335 42.31 43.58 18.22
CA ALA A 335 43.38 44.41 18.80
C ALA A 335 42.86 45.75 19.36
N GLN A 336 41.86 46.37 18.71
CA GLN A 336 41.21 47.59 19.23
C GLN A 336 40.56 47.40 20.62
N ARG A 337 40.22 46.12 20.97
CA ARG A 337 39.65 45.75 22.26
C ARG A 337 40.65 45.03 23.16
N GLY A 338 41.94 44.99 22.82
CA GLY A 338 42.97 44.27 23.55
C GLY A 338 42.86 42.73 23.47
N ILE A 339 41.98 42.23 22.62
CA ILE A 339 41.71 40.77 22.49
C ILE A 339 42.80 40.13 21.61
N ARG A 340 43.37 39.03 22.10
CA ARG A 340 44.35 38.24 21.36
C ARG A 340 43.72 36.95 20.82
N ILE A 341 43.87 36.65 19.54
CA ILE A 341 43.45 35.41 18.96
C ILE A 341 44.65 34.46 18.92
N VAL A 342 44.58 33.35 19.63
CA VAL A 342 45.61 32.32 19.72
C VAL A 342 45.15 31.13 18.92
N PHE A 343 46.04 30.68 18.04
CA PHE A 343 45.79 29.57 17.16
C PHE A 343 46.60 28.35 17.58
N ASP A 344 45.89 27.25 17.92
CA ASP A 344 46.47 25.95 18.23
C ASP A 344 46.07 24.95 17.17
N ALA A 345 46.98 24.61 16.28
CA ALA A 345 46.79 23.66 15.22
C ALA A 345 47.66 22.44 15.42
N SER A 346 47.08 21.32 15.65
CA SER A 346 47.71 20.03 15.35
C SER A 346 47.75 19.82 13.84
N ALA A 347 48.79 19.28 13.27
CA ALA A 347 49.02 18.88 11.87
C ALA A 347 47.97 19.26 10.77
N ASP A 348 48.28 19.19 9.52
CA ASP A 348 47.43 19.56 8.39
C ASP A 348 46.11 18.77 8.38
N VAL A 349 45.02 19.46 8.70
CA VAL A 349 43.68 18.89 8.73
C VAL A 349 42.94 19.28 7.46
N GLN A 350 42.49 18.27 6.73
CA GLN A 350 41.75 18.45 5.47
C GLN A 350 40.28 18.05 5.65
N ALA A 351 39.40 18.81 5.02
CA ALA A 351 37.96 18.54 5.00
C ALA A 351 37.40 18.56 3.58
N ARG A 352 36.34 17.78 3.33
CA ARG A 352 35.62 17.75 2.06
C ARG A 352 34.44 18.73 2.09
N VAL A 353 34.68 19.98 1.69
CA VAL A 353 33.72 21.07 1.76
C VAL A 353 34.04 22.13 0.70
N ALA A 354 33.18 23.14 0.52
CA ALA A 354 33.51 24.32 -0.26
C ALA A 354 34.15 25.40 0.64
N ALA A 355 35.22 26.03 0.17
CA ALA A 355 35.99 27.01 0.95
C ALA A 355 35.16 28.25 1.35
N GLY A 356 34.38 28.83 0.41
CA GLY A 356 33.61 30.06 0.66
C GLY A 356 32.58 29.95 1.76
N PRO A 357 31.66 28.97 1.72
CA PRO A 357 30.68 28.75 2.79
C PRO A 357 31.32 28.46 4.17
N VAL A 358 32.38 27.65 4.22
CA VAL A 358 33.09 27.37 5.48
C VAL A 358 33.83 28.63 6.02
N ASP A 359 34.39 29.42 5.12
CA ASP A 359 34.98 30.73 5.51
C ASP A 359 33.94 31.65 6.14
N LEU A 360 32.71 31.66 5.65
CA LEU A 360 31.61 32.42 6.26
C LEU A 360 31.25 31.90 7.65
N VAL A 361 31.24 30.58 7.86
CA VAL A 361 31.05 29.98 9.19
C VAL A 361 32.12 30.43 10.17
N LEU A 362 33.39 30.35 9.73
CA LEU A 362 34.54 30.77 10.55
C LEU A 362 34.46 32.25 10.90
N ALA A 363 34.14 33.12 9.94
CA ALA A 363 33.95 34.51 10.16
C ALA A 363 32.85 34.80 11.20
N ASN A 364 31.71 34.12 11.09
CA ASN A 364 30.59 34.24 12.04
C ASN A 364 30.99 33.82 13.47
N LEU A 365 31.67 32.68 13.62
CA LEU A 365 32.08 32.17 14.93
C LEU A 365 33.12 33.08 15.60
N LEU A 366 34.10 33.56 14.83
CA LEU A 366 35.15 34.43 15.30
C LEU A 366 34.63 35.83 15.61
N ASP A 367 33.74 36.38 14.81
CA ASP A 367 33.09 37.67 15.06
C ASP A 367 32.23 37.60 16.33
N ASN A 368 31.50 36.54 16.56
CA ASN A 368 30.80 36.30 17.81
C ASN A 368 31.78 36.23 19.00
N ALA A 369 32.87 35.50 18.88
CA ALA A 369 33.88 35.41 19.93
C ALA A 369 34.46 36.79 20.26
N VAL A 370 34.78 37.63 19.27
CA VAL A 370 35.26 39.00 19.47
C VAL A 370 34.20 39.89 20.11
N LYS A 371 32.95 39.79 19.69
CA LYS A 371 31.84 40.61 20.19
C LYS A 371 31.54 40.35 21.66
N PHE A 372 31.53 39.09 22.09
CA PHE A 372 31.13 38.71 23.45
C PHE A 372 32.28 38.57 24.44
N SER A 373 33.53 38.55 23.98
CA SER A 373 34.70 38.53 24.88
C SER A 373 34.90 39.88 25.57
N PRO A 374 35.29 39.90 26.86
CA PRO A 374 35.68 41.12 27.52
C PRO A 374 36.99 41.69 26.95
N PRO A 375 37.26 42.99 27.11
CA PRO A 375 38.56 43.56 26.77
C PRO A 375 39.73 42.80 27.40
N ASP A 376 40.90 42.86 26.77
CA ASP A 376 42.16 42.25 27.23
C ASP A 376 42.11 40.72 27.44
N SER A 377 41.20 40.03 26.73
CA SER A 377 41.02 38.59 26.84
C SER A 377 41.68 37.80 25.70
N VAL A 378 41.54 36.47 25.74
CA VAL A 378 42.10 35.57 24.74
C VAL A 378 41.01 34.71 24.13
N ILE A 379 40.93 34.71 22.82
CA ILE A 379 40.15 33.79 22.03
C ILE A 379 41.06 32.65 21.54
N SER A 380 40.71 31.41 21.83
CA SER A 380 41.48 30.24 21.37
C SER A 380 40.79 29.57 20.21
N VAL A 381 41.52 29.36 19.14
CA VAL A 381 41.05 28.62 17.97
C VAL A 381 41.84 27.32 17.84
N HIS A 382 41.15 26.20 17.89
CA HIS A 382 41.75 24.88 17.85
C HIS A 382 41.31 24.15 16.57
N VAL A 383 42.26 23.54 15.86
CA VAL A 383 41.98 22.69 14.68
C VAL A 383 42.61 21.32 14.94
N ALA A 384 41.77 20.29 14.88
CA ALA A 384 42.19 18.92 15.13
C ALA A 384 41.48 17.94 14.21
N ARG A 385 42.00 16.72 14.12
CA ARG A 385 41.35 15.58 13.49
C ARG A 385 40.93 14.59 14.56
N ASP A 386 39.67 14.19 14.51
CA ASP A 386 39.10 13.12 15.34
C ASP A 386 38.46 12.07 14.46
N GLY A 387 39.20 11.00 14.21
CA GLY A 387 38.77 9.92 13.34
C GLY A 387 38.39 10.37 11.92
N ALA A 388 37.12 10.24 11.56
CA ALA A 388 36.57 10.64 10.27
C ALA A 388 36.19 12.13 10.19
N HIS A 389 36.39 12.91 11.24
CA HIS A 389 35.99 14.32 11.31
C HIS A 389 37.19 15.25 11.46
N ALA A 390 37.13 16.39 10.79
CA ALA A 390 37.92 17.55 11.00
C ALA A 390 37.16 18.47 11.98
N ILE A 391 37.79 18.87 13.08
CA ILE A 391 37.17 19.68 14.13
C ILE A 391 37.78 21.06 14.13
N VAL A 392 36.95 22.08 14.14
CA VAL A 392 37.37 23.45 14.45
C VAL A 392 36.63 23.91 15.70
N GLY A 393 37.36 24.23 16.73
CA GLY A 393 36.83 24.80 17.98
C GLY A 393 37.19 26.26 18.10
N VAL A 394 36.21 27.12 18.40
CA VAL A 394 36.41 28.54 18.74
C VAL A 394 35.95 28.73 20.17
N ALA A 395 36.89 29.07 21.05
CA ALA A 395 36.65 29.29 22.49
C ALA A 395 36.85 30.75 22.84
N ASP A 396 35.81 31.40 23.37
CA ASP A 396 35.86 32.77 23.89
C ASP A 396 36.04 32.81 25.39
N ALA A 397 36.26 34.01 25.92
CA ALA A 397 36.36 34.31 27.34
C ALA A 397 35.15 35.14 27.85
N GLY A 398 34.06 35.10 27.12
CA GLY A 398 32.84 35.84 27.41
C GLY A 398 32.09 35.33 28.65
N PRO A 399 30.90 35.83 28.92
CA PRO A 399 30.10 35.43 30.08
C PRO A 399 29.48 34.02 29.92
N GLY A 400 29.70 33.37 28.76
CA GLY A 400 29.06 32.09 28.43
C GLY A 400 27.65 32.26 27.85
N ILE A 401 26.94 31.18 27.74
CA ILE A 401 25.59 31.09 27.13
C ILE A 401 24.61 30.69 28.23
N GLY A 402 23.49 31.38 28.35
CA GLY A 402 22.42 30.98 29.26
C GLY A 402 21.96 29.55 29.01
N VAL A 403 21.68 28.79 30.04
CA VAL A 403 21.22 27.39 29.90
C VAL A 403 19.92 27.33 29.10
N GLU A 404 19.06 28.34 29.26
CA GLU A 404 17.81 28.47 28.52
C GLU A 404 18.00 28.85 27.02
N ASP A 405 19.14 29.55 26.73
CA ASP A 405 19.46 30.00 25.38
C ASP A 405 20.11 28.87 24.53
N LEU A 406 20.80 27.92 25.13
CA LEU A 406 21.54 26.86 24.45
C LEU A 406 20.71 26.08 23.42
N PRO A 407 19.46 25.61 23.70
CA PRO A 407 18.63 24.86 22.73
C PRO A 407 18.23 25.70 21.54
N HIS A 408 18.14 27.03 21.70
CA HIS A 408 17.60 27.96 20.70
C HIS A 408 18.67 28.74 19.92
N LEU A 409 19.93 28.56 20.29
CA LEU A 409 21.04 29.39 19.81
C LEU A 409 21.21 29.35 18.28
N PHE A 410 20.85 28.25 17.65
CA PHE A 410 20.91 28.04 16.18
C PHE A 410 19.57 28.29 15.45
N GLU A 411 18.54 28.76 16.19
CA GLU A 411 17.30 29.16 15.56
C GLU A 411 17.47 30.49 14.81
N ARG A 412 16.76 30.64 13.70
CA ARG A 412 16.81 31.86 12.88
C ARG A 412 16.24 33.03 13.67
N PHE A 413 16.94 34.20 13.61
CA PHE A 413 16.59 35.43 14.32
C PHE A 413 16.64 35.32 15.84
N TYR A 414 17.12 34.22 16.38
CA TYR A 414 17.25 34.08 17.84
C TYR A 414 18.45 34.91 18.38
N ARG A 415 18.18 35.62 19.45
CA ARG A 415 19.20 36.40 20.17
C ARG A 415 19.05 36.11 21.66
N GLY A 416 20.08 35.54 22.29
CA GLY A 416 20.09 35.28 23.73
C GLY A 416 19.91 36.54 24.57
N ALA A 417 19.55 36.38 25.83
CA ALA A 417 19.27 37.49 26.76
C ALA A 417 20.41 38.49 26.81
N GLN A 418 21.67 38.05 26.82
CA GLN A 418 22.87 38.88 26.88
C GLN A 418 23.07 39.70 25.59
N ALA A 419 22.81 39.13 24.42
CA ALA A 419 22.90 39.87 23.15
C ALA A 419 21.82 40.96 23.04
N ARG A 420 20.68 40.74 23.68
CA ARG A 420 19.58 41.74 23.75
C ARG A 420 19.91 42.87 24.73
N ALA A 421 20.47 42.54 25.90
CA ALA A 421 20.80 43.53 26.95
C ALA A 421 22.03 44.40 26.61
N GLY A 422 22.98 43.85 25.84
CA GLY A 422 24.24 44.51 25.49
C GLY A 422 24.24 45.31 24.19
N GLU A 423 23.09 45.44 23.50
CA GLU A 423 22.98 46.07 22.17
C GLU A 423 23.99 45.54 21.14
N ALA A 424 24.47 44.31 21.31
CA ALA A 424 25.40 43.68 20.36
C ALA A 424 24.79 43.66 18.94
N PRO A 425 25.47 44.21 17.93
CA PRO A 425 24.93 44.28 16.58
C PRO A 425 24.78 42.90 15.96
N GLY A 426 23.66 42.64 15.28
CA GLY A 426 23.42 41.40 14.58
C GLY A 426 21.95 41.01 14.55
N PHE A 427 21.55 40.29 13.50
CA PHE A 427 20.16 39.90 13.23
C PHE A 427 19.80 38.52 13.79
N GLY A 428 20.72 37.79 14.40
CA GLY A 428 20.51 36.44 14.88
C GLY A 428 20.44 35.37 13.76
N LEU A 429 21.03 35.68 12.60
CA LEU A 429 21.08 34.73 11.46
C LEU A 429 22.43 33.99 11.34
N GLY A 430 23.52 34.58 11.81
CA GLY A 430 24.87 34.03 11.62
C GLY A 430 25.05 32.62 12.12
N LEU A 431 24.58 32.29 13.35
CA LEU A 431 24.69 30.93 13.90
C LEU A 431 23.72 29.94 13.19
N ALA A 432 22.52 30.38 12.86
CA ALA A 432 21.58 29.56 12.06
C ALA A 432 22.14 29.26 10.67
N LEU A 433 22.74 30.25 10.02
CA LEU A 433 23.42 30.08 8.73
C LEU A 433 24.64 29.16 8.88
N SER A 434 25.43 29.31 9.94
CA SER A 434 26.57 28.43 10.22
C SER A 434 26.13 26.97 10.36
N GLN A 435 25.06 26.72 11.08
CA GLN A 435 24.49 25.37 11.23
C GLN A 435 23.99 24.82 9.89
N ALA A 436 23.26 25.60 9.12
CA ALA A 436 22.75 25.19 7.81
C ALA A 436 23.88 24.83 6.85
N ILE A 437 24.93 25.65 6.78
CA ILE A 437 26.13 25.38 5.96
C ILE A 437 26.79 24.08 6.41
N VAL A 438 27.10 23.93 7.68
CA VAL A 438 27.79 22.75 8.22
C VAL A 438 27.00 21.47 7.97
N HIS A 439 25.68 21.51 8.19
CA HIS A 439 24.79 20.38 7.90
C HIS A 439 24.71 20.05 6.41
N ALA A 440 24.72 21.04 5.51
CA ALA A 440 24.74 20.82 4.07
C ALA A 440 25.94 20.00 3.59
N TYR A 441 27.07 20.10 4.31
CA TYR A 441 28.27 19.29 4.06
C TYR A 441 28.33 18.00 4.91
N GLY A 442 27.26 17.63 5.60
CA GLY A 442 27.21 16.40 6.42
C GLY A 442 27.99 16.50 7.74
N GLY A 443 28.27 17.71 8.20
CA GLY A 443 28.90 18.00 9.48
C GLY A 443 27.89 18.34 10.59
N SER A 444 28.42 18.72 11.75
CA SER A 444 27.62 19.23 12.87
C SER A 444 28.32 20.45 13.54
N ILE A 445 27.52 21.31 14.11
CA ILE A 445 28.02 22.44 14.95
C ILE A 445 27.30 22.40 16.28
N GLU A 446 28.07 22.60 17.36
CA GLU A 446 27.59 22.55 18.72
C GLU A 446 28.15 23.74 19.51
N ALA A 447 27.42 24.19 20.54
CA ALA A 447 27.86 25.20 21.45
C ALA A 447 27.78 24.67 22.89
N GLN A 448 28.79 24.98 23.70
CA GLN A 448 28.82 24.60 25.12
C GLN A 448 29.53 25.66 25.95
N ASN A 449 29.19 25.74 27.24
CA ASN A 449 29.90 26.59 28.18
C ASN A 449 31.21 25.93 28.64
N ARG A 450 32.24 26.73 28.75
CA ARG A 450 33.54 26.28 29.24
C ARG A 450 33.56 26.27 30.78
N PRO A 451 34.21 25.29 31.43
CA PRO A 451 34.32 25.25 32.91
C PRO A 451 35.01 26.46 33.50
N GLN A 452 35.88 27.12 32.73
CA GLN A 452 36.64 28.30 33.17
C GLN A 452 35.94 29.63 32.82
N GLY A 453 34.71 29.59 32.31
CA GLY A 453 33.98 30.73 31.76
C GLY A 453 34.17 30.89 30.27
N GLY A 454 33.18 31.54 29.62
CA GLY A 454 33.11 31.69 28.17
C GLY A 454 32.36 30.55 27.47
N ALA A 455 32.22 30.67 26.18
CA ALA A 455 31.61 29.64 25.31
C ALA A 455 32.64 28.95 24.42
N LEU A 456 32.33 27.74 24.01
CA LEU A 456 33.07 26.97 23.03
C LEU A 456 32.10 26.53 21.92
N PHE A 457 32.38 26.95 20.70
CA PHE A 457 31.70 26.48 19.49
C PHE A 457 32.57 25.43 18.83
N LEU A 458 31.99 24.25 18.56
CA LEU A 458 32.66 23.13 17.92
C LEU A 458 32.00 22.83 16.57
N MET A 459 32.71 23.05 15.51
CA MET A 459 32.34 22.67 14.15
C MET A 459 33.04 21.37 13.79
N ARG A 460 32.26 20.35 13.41
CA ARG A 460 32.77 19.06 12.90
C ARG A 460 32.42 18.95 11.43
N LEU A 461 33.37 18.68 10.60
CA LEU A 461 33.22 18.47 9.15
C LEU A 461 33.76 17.08 8.75
N PRO A 462 33.27 16.45 7.68
CA PRO A 462 33.87 15.21 7.16
C PRO A 462 35.33 15.44 6.78
N ALA A 463 36.24 14.69 7.40
CA ALA A 463 37.66 14.76 7.07
C ALA A 463 37.90 14.10 5.69
N SER A 464 38.85 14.64 4.95
CA SER A 464 39.40 13.93 3.80
C SER A 464 40.32 12.81 4.30
N SER A 465 40.29 11.68 3.62
CA SER A 465 41.07 10.48 3.93
C SER A 465 42.59 10.74 3.84
#